data_bb38630bb6daf65b40c86d9a816a17c4
#
_entry.id   bb38630bb6daf65b40c86d9a816a17c4
#
_cell.length_a   1.000
_cell.length_b   1.000
_cell.length_c   1.000
_cell.angle_alpha   90.00
_cell.angle_beta   90.00
_cell.angle_gamma   90.00
#
_symmetry.space_group_name_H-M   'P 1'
#
loop_
_entity.id
_entity.type
_entity.pdbx_description
1 polymer ?
#
loop_
_entity_poly.entity_id
_entity_poly.type
_entity_poly.pdbx_seq_one_letter_code
_entity_poly.pdbx_strand_id
1 'polypeptide(L)'
;MKSMTHFLKHILVAGFFGAVLLGTSCSNGKAAPGNETSGSRKAALVKDSVSRGVPIHLTRSEFLAKVVNYIDDPNGLKYLGDKPCIVDFYADWCGPCRMAAPVMEELAKEYAGKIYIYKVDTQKEQQLAAEIGIQGIPAFLFCPVGGQIFGSSGIARTREETKAMFKKIIDEQLLKSGASASR
;
A
#
# COMPACT_ATOMS: atom_id res chain seq x y z
N MET A 1 -1.53 -16.34 38.69
CA MET A 1 -2.36 -17.39 39.32
C MET A 1 -3.61 -17.60 38.51
N LYS A 2 -3.93 -18.88 38.17
CA LYS A 2 -5.07 -19.45 37.43
C LYS A 2 -5.07 -19.12 35.92
N SER A 3 -4.47 -19.91 35.04
CA SER A 3 -4.91 -21.24 34.56
C SER A 3 -6.31 -21.26 33.99
N MET A 4 -6.41 -21.25 32.68
CA MET A 4 -7.57 -21.81 31.99
C MET A 4 -7.11 -22.49 30.70
N THR A 5 -6.54 -23.69 30.93
CA THR A 5 -6.49 -24.80 30.00
C THR A 5 -7.85 -25.49 29.99
N HIS A 6 -8.20 -26.07 28.86
CA HIS A 6 -9.32 -26.96 28.55
C HIS A 6 -10.47 -26.32 27.77
N PHE A 7 -10.40 -26.51 26.46
CA PHE A 7 -11.51 -27.07 25.70
C PHE A 7 -10.98 -27.72 24.41
N LEU A 8 -10.38 -28.89 24.59
CA LEU A 8 -10.15 -29.81 23.49
C LEU A 8 -10.95 -31.08 23.82
N LYS A 9 -12.03 -31.37 23.12
CA LYS A 9 -12.49 -32.77 22.97
C LYS A 9 -13.67 -32.90 21.99
N HIS A 10 -13.39 -33.73 20.99
CA HIS A 10 -14.30 -34.67 20.32
C HIS A 10 -15.42 -34.12 19.41
N ILE A 11 -15.28 -34.34 18.13
CA ILE A 11 -16.24 -35.09 17.33
C ILE A 11 -15.48 -35.92 16.29
N LEU A 12 -15.41 -37.20 16.55
CA LEU A 12 -15.10 -38.30 15.64
C LEU A 12 -16.44 -38.99 15.41
N VAL A 13 -16.89 -39.15 14.18
CA VAL A 13 -17.80 -40.24 13.74
C VAL A 13 -17.90 -40.18 12.21
N ALA A 14 -17.28 -41.19 11.57
CA ALA A 14 -17.85 -42.25 10.72
C ALA A 14 -18.54 -41.75 9.45
N GLY A 15 -18.02 -41.91 8.26
CA GLY A 15 -17.91 -43.19 7.57
C GLY A 15 -19.19 -43.53 6.80
N PHE A 16 -19.20 -43.31 5.47
CA PHE A 16 -20.07 -44.08 4.59
C PHE A 16 -19.38 -44.33 3.25
N PHE A 17 -19.17 -45.58 3.01
CA PHE A 17 -18.74 -46.21 1.76
C PHE A 17 -19.92 -46.16 0.76
N GLY A 18 -19.65 -45.81 -0.46
CA GLY A 18 -20.63 -45.92 -1.55
C GLY A 18 -19.91 -45.94 -2.89
N ALA A 19 -19.83 -47.09 -3.49
CA ALA A 19 -19.08 -47.42 -4.70
C ALA A 19 -19.90 -47.14 -5.98
N VAL A 20 -19.16 -46.85 -7.06
CA VAL A 20 -19.35 -47.25 -8.48
C VAL A 20 -20.46 -46.56 -9.26
N LEU A 21 -20.07 -45.88 -10.35
CA LEU A 21 -20.35 -46.31 -11.72
C LEU A 21 -19.54 -45.47 -12.73
N LEU A 22 -18.94 -46.23 -13.63
CA LEU A 22 -18.23 -45.78 -14.83
C LEU A 22 -19.16 -45.03 -15.78
N GLY A 23 -18.73 -43.87 -16.26
CA GLY A 23 -19.36 -43.13 -17.35
C GLY A 23 -18.32 -42.43 -18.17
N THR A 24 -17.76 -43.09 -19.17
CA THR A 24 -16.96 -42.50 -20.25
C THR A 24 -17.86 -41.57 -21.10
N SER A 25 -17.52 -40.27 -21.12
CA SER A 25 -17.98 -39.41 -22.23
C SER A 25 -16.89 -38.39 -22.52
N CYS A 26 -16.22 -38.58 -23.63
CA CYS A 26 -15.35 -37.61 -24.25
C CYS A 26 -16.21 -36.47 -24.80
N SER A 27 -16.03 -35.25 -24.31
CA SER A 27 -16.39 -34.07 -25.07
C SER A 27 -15.25 -33.05 -24.96
N ASN A 28 -14.75 -32.72 -26.12
CA ASN A 28 -13.73 -31.77 -26.46
C ASN A 28 -14.17 -30.37 -26.02
N GLY A 29 -13.83 -29.97 -24.82
CA GLY A 29 -14.05 -28.62 -24.27
C GLY A 29 -12.75 -27.83 -24.38
N LYS A 30 -12.71 -26.91 -25.35
CA LYS A 30 -11.68 -25.92 -25.59
C LYS A 30 -11.42 -25.15 -24.30
N ALA A 31 -10.27 -25.39 -23.67
CA ALA A 31 -9.82 -24.64 -22.50
C ALA A 31 -9.66 -23.16 -22.87
N ALA A 32 -10.44 -22.31 -22.24
CA ALA A 32 -10.20 -20.87 -22.26
C ALA A 32 -8.91 -20.58 -21.51
N PRO A 33 -8.06 -19.67 -22.00
CA PRO A 33 -6.82 -19.31 -21.31
C PRO A 33 -7.17 -18.57 -20.02
N GLY A 34 -6.83 -19.18 -18.89
CA GLY A 34 -7.02 -18.65 -17.54
C GLY A 34 -6.18 -17.39 -17.30
N ASN A 35 -6.80 -16.51 -16.71
CA ASN A 35 -6.56 -15.32 -15.89
C ASN A 35 -5.17 -15.12 -15.25
N GLU A 36 -4.08 -15.26 -15.99
CA GLU A 36 -2.72 -14.93 -15.46
C GLU A 36 -2.19 -13.54 -15.86
N THR A 37 -2.98 -12.74 -16.59
CA THR A 37 -2.51 -11.49 -17.20
C THR A 37 -2.77 -10.23 -16.36
N SER A 38 -3.52 -10.31 -15.25
CA SER A 38 -3.91 -9.12 -14.46
C SER A 38 -2.75 -8.56 -13.63
N GLY A 39 -1.98 -9.41 -12.97
CA GLY A 39 -0.86 -9.00 -12.11
C GLY A 39 0.31 -8.37 -12.87
N SER A 40 0.65 -8.93 -14.02
CA SER A 40 1.75 -8.44 -14.86
C SER A 40 1.45 -7.06 -15.48
N ARG A 41 0.22 -6.84 -15.93
CA ARG A 41 -0.21 -5.53 -16.46
C ARG A 41 -0.23 -4.45 -15.39
N LYS A 42 -0.66 -4.79 -14.16
CA LYS A 42 -0.73 -3.84 -13.04
C LYS A 42 0.67 -3.42 -12.56
N ALA A 43 1.62 -4.35 -12.50
CA ALA A 43 3.02 -4.05 -12.19
C ALA A 43 3.69 -3.17 -13.26
N ALA A 44 3.40 -3.41 -14.53
CA ALA A 44 3.89 -2.60 -15.64
C ALA A 44 3.33 -1.17 -15.59
N LEU A 45 2.04 -0.99 -15.27
CA LEU A 45 1.41 0.32 -15.11
C LEU A 45 1.99 1.12 -13.96
N VAL A 46 2.36 0.47 -12.84
CA VAL A 46 3.01 1.15 -11.71
C VAL A 46 4.41 1.63 -12.08
N LYS A 47 5.22 0.81 -12.73
CA LYS A 47 6.55 1.21 -13.22
C LYS A 47 6.47 2.37 -14.20
N ASP A 48 5.51 2.36 -15.10
CA ASP A 48 5.28 3.41 -16.08
C ASP A 48 4.82 4.72 -15.40
N SER A 49 3.93 4.67 -14.42
CA SER A 49 3.51 5.85 -13.66
C SER A 49 4.66 6.52 -12.92
N VAL A 50 5.57 5.74 -12.33
CA VAL A 50 6.76 6.26 -11.63
C VAL A 50 7.75 6.89 -12.60
N SER A 51 7.95 6.27 -13.75
CA SER A 51 8.83 6.83 -14.80
C SER A 51 8.28 8.12 -15.38
N ARG A 52 6.95 8.24 -15.45
CA ARG A 52 6.27 9.45 -15.93
C ARG A 52 6.07 10.51 -14.83
N GLY A 53 6.41 10.22 -13.58
CA GLY A 53 6.25 11.15 -12.48
C GLY A 53 4.79 11.47 -12.20
N VAL A 54 3.94 10.45 -12.09
CA VAL A 54 2.50 10.58 -11.78
C VAL A 54 2.21 9.90 -10.44
N PRO A 55 1.46 10.55 -9.53
CA PRO A 55 1.01 9.92 -8.31
C PRO A 55 0.15 8.66 -8.58
N ILE A 56 0.30 7.65 -7.74
CA ILE A 56 -0.34 6.33 -7.91
C ILE A 56 -1.39 6.16 -6.83
N HIS A 57 -2.64 5.90 -7.22
CA HIS A 57 -3.69 5.58 -6.26
C HIS A 57 -3.53 4.14 -5.75
N LEU A 58 -3.68 3.97 -4.43
CA LEU A 58 -3.64 2.67 -3.77
C LEU A 58 -4.97 2.34 -3.13
N THR A 59 -5.38 1.10 -3.31
CA THR A 59 -6.37 0.44 -2.45
C THR A 59 -5.69 -0.10 -1.19
N ARG A 60 -6.49 -0.49 -0.18
CA ARG A 60 -5.98 -1.14 1.04
C ARG A 60 -5.11 -2.36 0.71
N SER A 61 -5.56 -3.23 -0.18
CA SER A 61 -4.78 -4.42 -0.57
C SER A 61 -3.44 -4.06 -1.23
N GLU A 62 -3.41 -3.00 -2.03
CA GLU A 62 -2.18 -2.51 -2.65
C GLU A 62 -1.26 -1.82 -1.65
N PHE A 63 -1.81 -1.12 -0.66
CA PHE A 63 -1.03 -0.55 0.43
C PHE A 63 -0.32 -1.65 1.23
N LEU A 64 -1.06 -2.70 1.63
CA LEU A 64 -0.48 -3.86 2.32
C LEU A 64 0.60 -4.58 1.51
N ALA A 65 0.45 -4.64 0.19
CA ALA A 65 1.42 -5.30 -0.69
C ALA A 65 2.64 -4.46 -1.03
N LYS A 66 2.55 -3.11 -0.98
CA LYS A 66 3.59 -2.22 -1.52
C LYS A 66 4.22 -1.31 -0.47
N VAL A 67 3.49 -1.00 0.60
CA VAL A 67 3.94 -0.03 1.61
C VAL A 67 4.27 -0.74 2.91
N VAL A 68 3.29 -1.25 3.63
CA VAL A 68 3.47 -1.95 4.91
C VAL A 68 2.42 -3.02 5.07
N ASN A 69 2.83 -4.24 5.41
CA ASN A 69 1.92 -5.31 5.78
C ASN A 69 1.86 -5.45 7.31
N TYR A 70 1.07 -4.60 7.94
CA TYR A 70 0.85 -4.60 9.39
C TYR A 70 -0.06 -5.75 9.88
N ILE A 71 -0.65 -6.53 8.97
CA ILE A 71 -1.46 -7.70 9.31
C ILE A 71 -0.57 -8.88 9.66
N ASP A 72 0.44 -9.14 8.82
CA ASP A 72 1.36 -10.27 9.00
C ASP A 72 2.49 -9.94 10.00
N ASP A 73 2.85 -8.65 10.15
CA ASP A 73 3.83 -8.17 11.11
C ASP A 73 3.29 -6.98 11.93
N PRO A 74 2.45 -7.25 12.94
CA PRO A 74 1.82 -6.19 13.76
C PRO A 74 2.81 -5.35 14.57
N ASN A 75 4.01 -5.87 14.82
CA ASN A 75 5.05 -5.18 15.61
C ASN A 75 6.12 -4.53 14.74
N GLY A 76 6.17 -4.86 13.45
CA GLY A 76 7.17 -4.41 12.50
C GLY A 76 6.56 -3.53 11.42
N LEU A 77 6.64 -2.22 11.55
CA LEU A 77 6.29 -1.29 10.48
C LEU A 77 7.42 -1.23 9.43
N LYS A 78 7.74 -2.38 8.83
CA LYS A 78 8.76 -2.46 7.80
C LYS A 78 8.21 -2.00 6.46
N TYR A 79 8.86 -1.02 5.87
CA TYR A 79 8.55 -0.60 4.50
C TYR A 79 8.95 -1.69 3.48
N LEU A 80 8.06 -1.97 2.52
CA LEU A 80 8.22 -3.07 1.56
C LEU A 80 8.76 -2.62 0.19
N GLY A 81 8.80 -1.31 -0.06
CA GLY A 81 9.18 -0.77 -1.38
C GLY A 81 10.70 -0.75 -1.61
N ASP A 82 11.07 -0.75 -2.88
CA ASP A 82 12.47 -0.66 -3.37
C ASP A 82 12.99 0.79 -3.49
N LYS A 83 12.10 1.77 -3.38
CA LYS A 83 12.41 3.20 -3.38
C LYS A 83 11.62 3.90 -2.28
N PRO A 84 12.13 5.00 -1.73
CA PRO A 84 11.36 5.74 -0.73
C PRO A 84 9.99 6.16 -1.26
N CYS A 85 9.01 6.35 -0.37
CA CYS A 85 7.72 6.86 -0.80
C CYS A 85 7.12 7.91 0.15
N ILE A 86 6.18 8.66 -0.42
CA ILE A 86 5.20 9.46 0.30
C ILE A 86 3.83 8.86 0.03
N VAL A 87 3.01 8.67 1.06
CA VAL A 87 1.60 8.29 0.92
C VAL A 87 0.74 9.47 1.39
N ASP A 88 -0.04 10.04 0.48
CA ASP A 88 -0.98 11.14 0.71
C ASP A 88 -2.37 10.58 1.00
N PHE A 89 -2.83 10.71 2.24
CA PHE A 89 -4.19 10.38 2.66
C PHE A 89 -5.08 11.61 2.51
N TYR A 90 -6.06 11.53 1.63
CA TYR A 90 -6.88 12.65 1.21
C TYR A 90 -8.37 12.29 1.10
N ALA A 91 -9.20 13.32 0.86
CA ALA A 91 -10.57 13.18 0.36
C ALA A 91 -10.90 14.34 -0.57
N ASP A 92 -11.82 14.14 -1.49
CA ASP A 92 -12.17 15.13 -2.51
C ASP A 92 -12.81 16.42 -1.93
N TRP A 93 -13.56 16.29 -0.83
CA TRP A 93 -14.17 17.43 -0.13
C TRP A 93 -13.19 18.24 0.72
N CYS A 94 -11.98 17.74 0.98
CA CYS A 94 -11.00 18.36 1.85
C CYS A 94 -10.32 19.54 1.15
N GLY A 95 -10.56 20.76 1.63
CA GLY A 95 -9.98 21.98 1.07
C GLY A 95 -8.45 21.98 1.06
N PRO A 96 -7.76 21.75 2.21
CA PRO A 96 -6.31 21.68 2.26
C PRO A 96 -5.72 20.55 1.38
N CYS A 97 -6.44 19.42 1.24
CA CYS A 97 -5.99 18.33 0.36
C CYS A 97 -5.96 18.76 -1.11
N ARG A 98 -6.94 19.57 -1.55
CA ARG A 98 -6.95 20.13 -2.90
C ARG A 98 -5.80 21.11 -3.15
N MET A 99 -5.30 21.79 -2.10
CA MET A 99 -4.09 22.62 -2.22
C MET A 99 -2.82 21.77 -2.26
N ALA A 100 -2.77 20.63 -1.56
CA ALA A 100 -1.65 19.71 -1.58
C ALA A 100 -1.53 18.95 -2.91
N ALA A 101 -2.65 18.61 -3.55
CA ALA A 101 -2.68 17.77 -4.74
C ALA A 101 -1.74 18.24 -5.87
N PRO A 102 -1.76 19.52 -6.32
CA PRO A 102 -0.84 19.98 -7.35
C PRO A 102 0.63 19.95 -6.90
N VAL A 103 0.91 20.11 -5.60
CA VAL A 103 2.27 19.97 -5.07
C VAL A 103 2.75 18.53 -5.18
N MET A 104 1.89 17.55 -4.85
CA MET A 104 2.21 16.12 -5.01
C MET A 104 2.47 15.75 -6.46
N GLU A 105 1.71 16.31 -7.40
CA GLU A 105 1.93 16.10 -8.84
C GLU A 105 3.27 16.68 -9.33
N GLU A 106 3.62 17.88 -8.86
CA GLU A 106 4.91 18.50 -9.19
C GLU A 106 6.07 17.71 -8.60
N LEU A 107 5.97 17.28 -7.34
CA LEU A 107 7.00 16.47 -6.69
C LEU A 107 7.13 15.11 -7.37
N ALA A 108 6.05 14.49 -7.81
CA ALA A 108 6.09 13.24 -8.56
C ALA A 108 6.90 13.39 -9.86
N LYS A 109 6.73 14.51 -10.56
CA LYS A 109 7.50 14.82 -11.78
C LYS A 109 8.97 15.14 -11.47
N GLU A 110 9.21 15.97 -10.44
CA GLU A 110 10.56 16.42 -10.06
C GLU A 110 11.44 15.26 -9.56
N TYR A 111 10.82 14.32 -8.84
CA TYR A 111 11.50 13.15 -8.30
C TYR A 111 11.18 11.85 -9.04
N ALA A 112 10.77 11.95 -10.32
CA ALA A 112 10.46 10.80 -11.16
C ALA A 112 11.59 9.76 -11.14
N GLY A 113 11.25 8.50 -10.93
CA GLY A 113 12.20 7.40 -10.83
C GLY A 113 12.99 7.31 -9.52
N LYS A 114 12.96 8.33 -8.66
CA LYS A 114 13.69 8.37 -7.37
C LYS A 114 12.84 7.97 -6.18
N ILE A 115 11.59 8.42 -6.14
CA ILE A 115 10.62 8.09 -5.09
C ILE A 115 9.28 7.68 -5.70
N TYR A 116 8.44 7.03 -4.89
CA TYR A 116 7.03 6.84 -5.20
C TYR A 116 6.19 7.93 -4.50
N ILE A 117 5.19 8.46 -5.19
CA ILE A 117 4.13 9.23 -4.56
C ILE A 117 2.83 8.45 -4.71
N TYR A 118 2.31 7.97 -3.59
CA TYR A 118 1.07 7.25 -3.49
C TYR A 118 -0.04 8.14 -2.97
N LYS A 119 -1.28 7.84 -3.35
CA LYS A 119 -2.49 8.52 -2.87
C LYS A 119 -3.50 7.50 -2.37
N VAL A 120 -4.09 7.77 -1.22
CA VAL A 120 -5.15 6.96 -0.61
C VAL A 120 -6.36 7.84 -0.37
N ASP A 121 -7.47 7.52 -1.03
CA ASP A 121 -8.75 8.17 -0.80
C ASP A 121 -9.39 7.59 0.47
N THR A 122 -9.40 8.38 1.55
CA THR A 122 -9.89 7.94 2.85
C THR A 122 -11.41 7.67 2.88
N GLN A 123 -12.17 8.15 1.90
CA GLN A 123 -13.58 7.83 1.77
C GLN A 123 -13.82 6.44 1.17
N LYS A 124 -12.95 6.03 0.25
CA LYS A 124 -13.00 4.69 -0.37
C LYS A 124 -12.30 3.65 0.50
N GLU A 125 -11.21 4.03 1.14
CA GLU A 125 -10.34 3.16 1.93
C GLU A 125 -10.47 3.44 3.44
N GLN A 126 -11.72 3.56 3.94
CA GLN A 126 -12.03 3.90 5.33
C GLN A 126 -11.40 2.94 6.33
N GLN A 127 -11.40 1.63 6.00
CA GLN A 127 -10.79 0.61 6.83
C GLN A 127 -9.29 0.84 6.97
N LEU A 128 -8.58 1.10 5.86
CA LEU A 128 -7.16 1.40 5.87
C LEU A 128 -6.86 2.65 6.70
N ALA A 129 -7.62 3.73 6.49
CA ALA A 129 -7.44 4.98 7.23
C ALA A 129 -7.58 4.77 8.75
N ALA A 130 -8.56 3.97 9.18
CA ALA A 130 -8.77 3.63 10.57
C ALA A 130 -7.64 2.75 11.14
N GLU A 131 -7.21 1.73 10.41
CA GLU A 131 -6.14 0.80 10.81
C GLU A 131 -4.76 1.48 10.94
N ILE A 132 -4.46 2.45 10.08
CA ILE A 132 -3.25 3.28 10.16
C ILE A 132 -3.36 4.39 11.20
N GLY A 133 -4.57 4.67 11.71
CA GLY A 133 -4.81 5.69 12.72
C GLY A 133 -4.85 7.12 12.15
N ILE A 134 -5.35 7.31 10.92
CA ILE A 134 -5.53 8.62 10.32
C ILE A 134 -6.70 9.34 11.02
N GLN A 135 -6.37 10.36 11.81
CA GLN A 135 -7.35 11.15 12.57
C GLN A 135 -7.79 12.42 11.85
N GLY A 136 -7.05 12.88 10.87
CA GLY A 136 -7.34 14.09 10.10
C GLY A 136 -6.61 14.10 8.77
N ILE A 137 -7.12 14.84 7.81
CA ILE A 137 -6.56 14.96 6.45
C ILE A 137 -6.34 16.43 6.06
N PRO A 138 -5.33 16.72 5.21
CA PRO A 138 -4.37 15.77 4.64
C PRO A 138 -3.43 15.18 5.70
N ALA A 139 -3.11 13.92 5.56
CA ALA A 139 -2.09 13.24 6.34
C ALA A 139 -1.09 12.55 5.39
N PHE A 140 0.15 12.56 5.77
CA PHE A 140 1.23 12.03 4.94
C PHE A 140 2.06 11.02 5.71
N LEU A 141 2.34 9.90 5.07
CA LEU A 141 3.24 8.88 5.56
C LEU A 141 4.52 8.90 4.72
N PHE A 142 5.66 8.94 5.36
CA PHE A 142 6.98 8.97 4.74
C PHE A 142 7.70 7.65 5.03
N CYS A 143 8.09 6.95 3.97
CA CYS A 143 8.68 5.63 4.08
C CYS A 143 10.06 5.61 3.43
N PRO A 144 11.14 5.84 4.20
CA PRO A 144 12.50 5.67 3.70
C PRO A 144 12.83 4.18 3.56
N VAL A 145 13.65 3.83 2.57
CA VAL A 145 14.14 2.45 2.41
C VAL A 145 15.09 2.12 3.55
N GLY A 146 14.80 1.06 4.30
CA GLY A 146 15.62 0.60 5.43
C GLY A 146 15.60 1.53 6.65
N GLY A 147 14.79 2.60 6.64
CA GLY A 147 14.61 3.53 7.74
C GLY A 147 13.26 3.38 8.44
N GLN A 148 13.07 4.19 9.48
CA GLN A 148 11.82 4.23 10.22
C GLN A 148 10.75 5.01 9.45
N ILE A 149 9.55 4.46 9.37
CA ILE A 149 8.38 5.15 8.82
C ILE A 149 7.93 6.23 9.80
N PHE A 150 7.59 7.41 9.28
CA PHE A 150 7.08 8.52 10.07
C PHE A 150 5.95 9.23 9.34
N GLY A 151 5.14 10.00 10.09
CA GLY A 151 3.99 10.70 9.54
C GLY A 151 3.98 12.19 9.84
N SER A 152 3.25 12.96 9.06
CA SER A 152 2.86 14.32 9.36
C SER A 152 1.42 14.59 8.91
N SER A 153 0.82 15.67 9.41
CA SER A 153 -0.51 16.11 9.01
C SER A 153 -0.51 17.60 8.67
N GLY A 154 -1.43 18.00 7.80
CA GLY A 154 -1.56 19.38 7.35
C GLY A 154 -0.53 19.77 6.29
N ILE A 155 -0.62 21.03 5.88
CA ILE A 155 0.25 21.67 4.90
C ILE A 155 0.64 23.07 5.40
N ALA A 156 1.63 23.72 4.77
CA ALA A 156 1.97 25.11 5.00
C ALA A 156 0.89 26.05 4.44
N ARG A 157 1.03 27.35 4.70
CA ARG A 157 0.02 28.36 4.31
C ARG A 157 -0.04 28.59 2.80
N THR A 158 1.10 28.47 2.14
CA THR A 158 1.20 28.66 0.69
C THR A 158 1.63 27.38 -0.01
N ARG A 159 1.40 27.31 -1.32
CA ARG A 159 1.83 26.20 -2.17
C ARG A 159 3.35 26.07 -2.20
N GLU A 160 4.04 27.20 -2.30
CA GLU A 160 5.50 27.29 -2.35
C GLU A 160 6.13 26.77 -1.05
N GLU A 161 5.62 27.24 0.11
CA GLU A 161 6.06 26.76 1.41
C GLU A 161 5.77 25.26 1.60
N THR A 162 4.60 24.79 1.16
CA THR A 162 4.23 23.38 1.19
C THR A 162 5.19 22.56 0.35
N LYS A 163 5.50 23.00 -0.87
CA LYS A 163 6.46 22.32 -1.75
C LYS A 163 7.86 22.30 -1.14
N ALA A 164 8.32 23.44 -0.60
CA ALA A 164 9.63 23.52 0.07
C ALA A 164 9.74 22.58 1.27
N MET A 165 8.68 22.49 2.08
CA MET A 165 8.59 21.57 3.22
C MET A 165 8.77 20.10 2.77
N PHE A 166 8.01 19.67 1.76
CA PHE A 166 8.11 18.31 1.25
C PHE A 166 9.47 18.02 0.60
N LYS A 167 10.00 18.97 -0.19
CA LYS A 167 11.35 18.82 -0.77
C LYS A 167 12.41 18.60 0.29
N LYS A 168 12.37 19.38 1.38
CA LYS A 168 13.30 19.21 2.50
C LYS A 168 13.19 17.80 3.10
N ILE A 169 11.98 17.29 3.32
CA ILE A 169 11.76 15.92 3.84
C ILE A 169 12.28 14.87 2.85
N ILE A 170 11.99 15.03 1.56
CA ILE A 170 12.45 14.10 0.52
C ILE A 170 13.99 14.05 0.49
N ASP A 171 14.63 15.21 0.41
CA ASP A 171 16.07 15.31 0.22
C ASP A 171 16.85 14.89 1.47
N GLU A 172 16.36 15.26 2.68
CA GLU A 172 17.08 15.04 3.92
C GLU A 172 16.75 13.71 4.59
N GLN A 173 15.50 13.22 4.48
CA GLN A 173 15.05 12.07 5.25
C GLN A 173 14.74 10.85 4.39
N LEU A 174 14.25 11.03 3.16
CA LEU A 174 13.92 9.91 2.30
C LEU A 174 15.12 9.45 1.47
N LEU A 175 15.83 10.39 0.82
CA LEU A 175 16.92 10.03 -0.09
C LEU A 175 18.27 9.81 0.60
N LYS A 176 18.55 10.53 1.69
CA LYS A 176 19.82 10.32 2.44
C LYS A 176 19.82 9.05 3.29
N SER A 177 18.66 8.66 3.83
CA SER A 177 18.56 7.43 4.64
C SER A 177 18.89 6.16 3.84
N GLY A 178 18.56 6.12 2.54
CA GLY A 178 18.90 5.00 1.66
C GLY A 178 20.40 4.85 1.35
N ALA A 179 21.17 5.92 1.45
CA ALA A 179 22.61 5.90 1.19
C ALA A 179 23.44 5.28 2.32
N SER A 180 22.90 5.21 3.54
CA SER A 180 23.60 4.60 4.69
C SER A 180 23.31 3.11 4.86
N ALA A 181 22.30 2.56 4.21
CA ALA A 181 21.94 1.14 4.29
C ALA A 181 22.70 0.23 3.29
N SER A 182 23.54 0.82 2.43
CA SER A 182 24.33 0.10 1.41
C SER A 182 25.83 0.02 1.70
N ARG A 183 26.22 0.14 2.98
CA ARG A 183 27.61 -0.09 3.43
C ARG A 183 27.73 -1.29 4.32
#